data_263138da2bcd872f8569f90a642db327
#
_entry.id   263138da2bcd872f8569f90a642db327
#
_cell.length_a   1.000
_cell.length_b   1.000
_cell.length_c   1.000
_cell.angle_alpha   90.00
_cell.angle_beta   90.00
_cell.angle_gamma   90.00
#
_symmetry.space_group_name_H-M   'P 1'
#
loop_
_entity.id
_entity.type
_entity.pdbx_description
1 polymer ?
#
loop_
_entity_poly.entity_id
_entity_poly.type
_entity_poly.pdbx_seq_one_letter_code
_entity_poly.pdbx_strand_id
1 'polypeptide(L)'
;MIRLCVVTGSRAEYGLLTPLIRNIMKDQDLKLQLLVTGTHLDTRFGLDYQEMEQDGFVIDEMVEMNLASDNSYGICKSMGLELIGISGAYERLKPHMVLLLGDRYEIFTAASAAVICKIPIAHIHGGELTQGAYDDCMRHGITKMSYLHFTSTEEYRKRVIQLGESPDRVFNVGALGIEQIKCLTLLSKKQLEQSLHTALPSPLSLVTYHPATLDPFSAKNQFQPLLDALDSFPELFTVFTGSNADTGGNQVNEMMISYTRQHPERTLFISSLGSLRYLSLMNLSRLVIGNSSSGILEAPAFQIPTVDIGLRQQGRIKPDSVISCGTTAENIRTAISQAMNLDLKSHTFNNPYDCPGTSQKILTCIKEAFRTGIHLEKEFYDIDWRL
;
A
#
# COMPACT_ATOMS: atom_id res chain seq x y z
N MET A 1 -24.42 6.18 -17.46
CA MET A 1 -23.07 6.45 -16.88
C MET A 1 -23.06 5.92 -15.46
N ILE A 2 -22.14 5.00 -15.17
CA ILE A 2 -21.99 4.34 -13.87
C ILE A 2 -21.12 5.23 -12.97
N ARG A 3 -21.63 5.61 -11.80
CA ARG A 3 -20.87 6.39 -10.80
C ARG A 3 -20.03 5.44 -9.96
N LEU A 4 -18.70 5.55 -10.09
CA LEU A 4 -17.73 4.79 -9.31
C LEU A 4 -17.09 5.71 -8.27
N CYS A 5 -17.31 5.43 -7.00
CA CYS A 5 -16.67 6.16 -5.90
C CYS A 5 -15.36 5.46 -5.52
N VAL A 6 -14.24 6.10 -5.80
CA VAL A 6 -12.92 5.66 -5.35
C VAL A 6 -12.65 6.31 -4.00
N VAL A 7 -12.38 5.49 -2.97
CA VAL A 7 -12.00 5.97 -1.64
C VAL A 7 -10.50 5.81 -1.46
N THR A 8 -9.84 6.83 -0.95
CA THR A 8 -8.41 6.80 -0.63
C THR A 8 -8.13 7.45 0.71
N GLY A 9 -7.37 6.77 1.57
CA GLY A 9 -7.06 7.21 2.93
C GLY A 9 -5.59 7.58 3.14
N SER A 10 -4.72 7.25 2.18
CA SER A 10 -3.29 7.50 2.30
C SER A 10 -2.62 7.75 0.95
N ARG A 11 -1.51 8.47 0.99
CA ARG A 11 -0.70 8.78 -0.21
C ARG A 11 -0.23 7.52 -0.95
N ALA A 12 0.10 6.47 -0.21
CA ALA A 12 0.52 5.21 -0.80
C ALA A 12 -0.61 4.58 -1.63
N GLU A 13 -1.85 4.58 -1.10
CA GLU A 13 -3.03 4.10 -1.83
C GLU A 13 -3.34 4.94 -3.05
N TYR A 14 -3.34 6.28 -2.91
CA TYR A 14 -3.59 7.18 -4.03
C TYR A 14 -2.61 6.93 -5.16
N GLY A 15 -1.32 6.81 -4.85
CA GLY A 15 -0.32 6.51 -5.85
C GLY A 15 -0.64 5.24 -6.65
N LEU A 16 -1.05 4.16 -5.99
CA LEU A 16 -1.45 2.91 -6.65
C LEU A 16 -2.75 3.06 -7.46
N LEU A 17 -3.70 3.86 -6.99
CA LEU A 17 -5.00 4.06 -7.62
C LEU A 17 -4.93 5.02 -8.84
N THR A 18 -3.90 5.85 -8.95
CA THR A 18 -3.79 6.89 -10.00
C THR A 18 -4.02 6.36 -11.42
N PRO A 19 -3.43 5.23 -11.88
CA PRO A 19 -3.70 4.70 -13.21
C PRO A 19 -5.17 4.33 -13.42
N LEU A 20 -5.80 3.72 -12.40
CA LEU A 20 -7.20 3.34 -12.43
C LEU A 20 -8.13 4.56 -12.48
N ILE A 21 -7.86 5.59 -11.65
CA ILE A 21 -8.60 6.86 -11.63
C ILE A 21 -8.54 7.53 -13.00
N ARG A 22 -7.36 7.61 -13.61
CA ARG A 22 -7.18 8.19 -14.95
C ARG A 22 -7.95 7.42 -16.03
N ASN A 23 -8.01 6.09 -15.92
CA ASN A 23 -8.75 5.26 -16.86
C ASN A 23 -10.26 5.40 -16.66
N ILE A 24 -10.77 5.54 -15.43
CA ILE A 24 -12.18 5.85 -15.16
C ILE A 24 -12.57 7.19 -15.82
N MET A 25 -11.75 8.22 -15.68
CA MET A 25 -12.03 9.54 -16.25
C MET A 25 -12.07 9.54 -17.79
N LYS A 26 -11.32 8.66 -18.44
CA LYS A 26 -11.29 8.55 -19.91
C LYS A 26 -12.44 7.70 -20.46
N ASP A 27 -13.11 6.92 -19.62
CA ASP A 27 -14.19 6.01 -20.05
C ASP A 27 -15.54 6.75 -20.12
N GLN A 28 -16.19 6.68 -21.27
CA GLN A 28 -17.45 7.41 -21.51
C GLN A 28 -18.66 6.81 -20.76
N ASP A 29 -18.59 5.56 -20.33
CA ASP A 29 -19.64 4.89 -19.58
C ASP A 29 -19.54 5.11 -18.07
N LEU A 30 -18.39 5.60 -17.59
CA LEU A 30 -18.08 5.74 -16.18
C LEU A 30 -18.05 7.23 -15.76
N LYS A 31 -18.39 7.47 -14.50
CA LYS A 31 -18.23 8.76 -13.83
C LYS A 31 -17.43 8.53 -12.55
N LEU A 32 -16.27 9.13 -12.48
CA LEU A 32 -15.45 9.16 -11.25
C LEU A 32 -16.20 9.98 -10.18
N GLN A 33 -16.13 9.48 -8.94
CA GLN A 33 -16.37 10.21 -7.72
C GLN A 33 -15.17 9.92 -6.81
N LEU A 34 -14.44 10.94 -6.36
CA LEU A 34 -13.26 10.79 -5.52
C LEU A 34 -13.58 11.23 -4.10
N LEU A 35 -13.53 10.26 -3.16
CA LEU A 35 -13.68 10.48 -1.73
C LEU A 35 -12.33 10.34 -1.05
N VAL A 36 -11.92 11.39 -0.36
CA VAL A 36 -10.62 11.49 0.32
C VAL A 36 -10.81 11.50 1.83
N THR A 37 -10.03 10.70 2.54
CA THR A 37 -10.07 10.57 3.99
C THR A 37 -8.67 10.33 4.57
N GLY A 38 -8.58 9.95 5.82
CA GLY A 38 -7.35 9.47 6.46
C GLY A 38 -6.24 10.51 6.53
N THR A 39 -5.02 10.05 6.25
CA THR A 39 -3.81 10.87 6.34
C THR A 39 -3.74 11.97 5.30
N HIS A 40 -4.49 11.88 4.21
CA HIS A 40 -4.56 12.92 3.18
C HIS A 40 -5.01 14.28 3.73
N LEU A 41 -5.85 14.29 4.76
CA LEU A 41 -6.44 15.49 5.35
C LEU A 41 -5.72 15.95 6.62
N ASP A 42 -4.62 15.29 7.01
CA ASP A 42 -3.88 15.60 8.23
C ASP A 42 -2.60 16.38 7.92
N THR A 43 -2.47 17.57 8.55
CA THR A 43 -1.32 18.48 8.38
C THR A 43 0.02 17.82 8.72
N ARG A 44 0.05 16.87 9.64
CA ARG A 44 1.26 16.13 10.04
C ARG A 44 1.83 15.28 8.91
N PHE A 45 0.98 14.87 7.97
CA PHE A 45 1.36 14.08 6.78
C PHE A 45 1.45 14.94 5.50
N GLY A 46 1.29 16.29 5.63
CA GLY A 46 1.57 17.22 4.55
C GLY A 46 0.36 17.63 3.70
N LEU A 47 -0.88 17.30 4.10
CA LEU A 47 -2.11 17.62 3.36
C LEU A 47 -2.01 17.21 1.88
N ASP A 48 -1.63 15.97 1.64
CA ASP A 48 -1.25 15.47 0.32
C ASP A 48 -2.43 15.30 -0.66
N TYR A 49 -3.67 15.61 -0.24
CA TYR A 49 -4.81 15.74 -1.14
C TYR A 49 -4.57 16.80 -2.24
N GLN A 50 -3.71 17.80 -1.96
CA GLN A 50 -3.34 18.83 -2.93
C GLN A 50 -2.61 18.24 -4.16
N GLU A 51 -1.93 17.09 -4.01
CA GLU A 51 -1.34 16.41 -5.16
C GLU A 51 -2.41 15.91 -6.13
N MET A 52 -3.57 15.48 -5.61
CA MET A 52 -4.69 15.03 -6.44
C MET A 52 -5.24 16.19 -7.30
N GLU A 53 -5.36 17.36 -6.70
CA GLU A 53 -5.80 18.58 -7.40
C GLU A 53 -4.76 19.02 -8.46
N GLN A 54 -3.45 18.93 -8.14
CA GLN A 54 -2.36 19.19 -9.08
C GLN A 54 -2.32 18.18 -10.24
N ASP A 55 -2.67 16.92 -9.97
CA ASP A 55 -2.83 15.89 -10.98
C ASP A 55 -4.08 16.08 -11.87
N GLY A 56 -4.90 17.09 -11.57
CA GLY A 56 -6.11 17.47 -12.32
C GLY A 56 -7.36 16.71 -11.92
N PHE A 57 -7.37 16.04 -10.77
CA PHE A 57 -8.55 15.35 -10.26
C PHE A 57 -9.42 16.30 -9.43
N VAL A 58 -10.74 16.12 -9.57
CA VAL A 58 -11.73 16.80 -8.73
C VAL A 58 -12.04 15.90 -7.54
N ILE A 59 -11.88 16.41 -6.33
CA ILE A 59 -12.29 15.72 -5.11
C ILE A 59 -13.77 16.04 -4.87
N ASP A 60 -14.61 15.00 -4.86
CA ASP A 60 -16.06 15.16 -4.68
C ASP A 60 -16.44 15.26 -3.20
N GLU A 61 -15.72 14.56 -2.31
CA GLU A 61 -15.95 14.58 -0.86
C GLU A 61 -14.64 14.44 -0.08
N MET A 62 -14.54 15.20 1.03
CA MET A 62 -13.47 15.07 2.01
C MET A 62 -14.07 14.69 3.36
N VAL A 63 -13.60 13.59 3.95
CA VAL A 63 -14.08 13.09 5.23
C VAL A 63 -12.94 13.05 6.25
N GLU A 64 -12.95 13.99 7.17
CA GLU A 64 -11.96 14.03 8.26
C GLU A 64 -12.25 12.94 9.29
N MET A 65 -11.21 12.26 9.75
CA MET A 65 -11.31 11.25 10.81
C MET A 65 -10.55 11.64 12.10
N ASN A 66 -9.95 12.82 12.16
CA ASN A 66 -9.26 13.36 13.34
C ASN A 66 -8.21 12.41 13.92
N LEU A 67 -7.09 12.24 13.24
CA LEU A 67 -5.98 11.33 13.59
C LEU A 67 -5.11 11.85 14.77
N ALA A 68 -5.69 12.50 15.77
CA ALA A 68 -4.94 13.16 16.84
C ALA A 68 -4.04 12.23 17.69
N SER A 69 -4.26 10.92 17.62
CA SER A 69 -3.51 9.91 18.38
C SER A 69 -3.36 8.61 17.60
N ASP A 70 -2.18 7.98 17.71
CA ASP A 70 -1.83 6.68 17.12
C ASP A 70 -2.00 5.50 18.11
N ASN A 71 -2.60 5.71 19.27
CA ASN A 71 -2.95 4.60 20.14
C ASN A 71 -4.30 3.96 19.75
N SER A 72 -4.52 2.74 20.19
CA SER A 72 -5.71 1.95 19.81
C SER A 72 -7.04 2.67 20.10
N TYR A 73 -7.12 3.40 21.21
CA TYR A 73 -8.34 4.16 21.56
C TYR A 73 -8.56 5.34 20.60
N GLY A 74 -7.50 6.05 20.25
CA GLY A 74 -7.54 7.15 19.26
C GLY A 74 -7.96 6.66 17.89
N ILE A 75 -7.38 5.57 17.42
CA ILE A 75 -7.73 4.94 16.13
C ILE A 75 -9.21 4.54 16.10
N CYS A 76 -9.72 3.88 17.16
CA CYS A 76 -11.14 3.52 17.23
C CYS A 76 -12.08 4.75 17.19
N LYS A 77 -11.68 5.86 17.83
CA LYS A 77 -12.46 7.12 17.76
C LYS A 77 -12.45 7.69 16.34
N SER A 78 -11.29 7.69 15.70
CA SER A 78 -11.12 8.17 14.32
C SER A 78 -12.00 7.37 13.36
N MET A 79 -12.00 6.03 13.47
CA MET A 79 -12.90 5.16 12.68
C MET A 79 -14.39 5.51 12.92
N GLY A 80 -14.78 5.79 14.17
CA GLY A 80 -16.15 6.18 14.49
C GLY A 80 -16.57 7.50 13.85
N LEU A 81 -15.70 8.51 13.85
CA LEU A 81 -15.94 9.80 13.19
C LEU A 81 -16.01 9.62 11.66
N GLU A 82 -15.11 8.86 11.11
CA GLU A 82 -15.07 8.55 9.69
C GLU A 82 -16.34 7.81 9.22
N LEU A 83 -16.82 6.84 9.99
CA LEU A 83 -18.05 6.10 9.67
C LEU A 83 -19.25 7.04 9.53
N ILE A 84 -19.37 8.02 10.43
CA ILE A 84 -20.41 9.05 10.37
C ILE A 84 -20.23 9.92 9.11
N GLY A 85 -19.01 10.38 8.84
CA GLY A 85 -18.72 11.24 7.72
C GLY A 85 -18.95 10.55 6.35
N ILE A 86 -18.44 9.32 6.21
CA ILE A 86 -18.59 8.54 4.98
C ILE A 86 -20.05 8.18 4.71
N SER A 87 -20.82 7.83 5.73
CA SER A 87 -22.26 7.55 5.54
C SER A 87 -23.00 8.75 4.93
N GLY A 88 -22.70 9.98 5.41
CA GLY A 88 -23.22 11.21 4.85
C GLY A 88 -22.71 11.51 3.45
N ALA A 89 -21.43 11.22 3.15
CA ALA A 89 -20.86 11.36 1.83
C ALA A 89 -21.53 10.42 0.82
N TYR A 90 -21.75 9.17 1.18
CA TYR A 90 -22.45 8.20 0.30
C TYR A 90 -23.91 8.61 0.01
N GLU A 91 -24.60 9.19 1.00
CA GLU A 91 -25.95 9.70 0.78
C GLU A 91 -25.99 10.87 -0.23
N ARG A 92 -24.97 11.74 -0.23
CA ARG A 92 -24.84 12.84 -1.18
C ARG A 92 -24.39 12.37 -2.56
N LEU A 93 -23.33 11.53 -2.62
CA LEU A 93 -22.72 11.05 -3.84
C LEU A 93 -23.58 10.03 -4.59
N LYS A 94 -24.33 9.21 -3.86
CA LYS A 94 -25.16 8.12 -4.37
C LYS A 94 -24.39 7.26 -5.39
N PRO A 95 -23.22 6.71 -5.03
CA PRO A 95 -22.43 5.91 -5.96
C PRO A 95 -23.16 4.63 -6.33
N HIS A 96 -22.90 4.15 -7.55
CA HIS A 96 -23.40 2.85 -7.97
C HIS A 96 -22.50 1.71 -7.49
N MET A 97 -21.20 1.98 -7.23
CA MET A 97 -20.24 1.06 -6.65
C MET A 97 -19.13 1.85 -5.99
N VAL A 98 -18.59 1.32 -4.91
CA VAL A 98 -17.41 1.85 -4.23
C VAL A 98 -16.19 0.97 -4.57
N LEU A 99 -15.07 1.60 -4.94
CA LEU A 99 -13.79 0.94 -5.15
C LEU A 99 -12.91 1.16 -3.92
N LEU A 100 -12.43 0.07 -3.35
CA LEU A 100 -11.60 0.06 -2.16
C LEU A 100 -10.30 -0.72 -2.42
N LEU A 101 -9.18 -0.16 -2.04
CA LEU A 101 -7.86 -0.79 -2.15
C LEU A 101 -7.30 -1.16 -0.78
N GLY A 102 -6.89 -2.40 -0.62
CA GLY A 102 -6.11 -2.83 0.54
C GLY A 102 -6.93 -3.15 1.79
N ASP A 103 -6.40 -2.76 2.94
CA ASP A 103 -6.76 -3.36 4.23
C ASP A 103 -6.70 -2.40 5.42
N ARG A 104 -6.45 -1.13 5.19
CA ARG A 104 -6.31 -0.16 6.27
C ARG A 104 -7.65 0.10 6.97
N TYR A 105 -7.59 0.56 8.22
CA TYR A 105 -8.77 0.79 9.04
C TYR A 105 -9.72 1.85 8.46
N GLU A 106 -9.21 2.88 7.77
CA GLU A 106 -10.03 3.84 7.04
C GLU A 106 -10.80 3.17 5.88
N ILE A 107 -10.19 2.24 5.17
CA ILE A 107 -10.82 1.49 4.08
C ILE A 107 -11.84 0.47 4.62
N PHE A 108 -11.55 -0.15 5.77
CA PHE A 108 -12.51 -1.00 6.48
C PHE A 108 -13.75 -0.21 6.94
N THR A 109 -13.54 1.01 7.41
CA THR A 109 -14.64 1.92 7.81
C THR A 109 -15.51 2.28 6.60
N ALA A 110 -14.87 2.61 5.48
CA ALA A 110 -15.58 2.90 4.23
C ALA A 110 -16.38 1.69 3.71
N ALA A 111 -15.82 0.47 3.80
CA ALA A 111 -16.52 -0.76 3.45
C ALA A 111 -17.74 -0.99 4.36
N SER A 112 -17.58 -0.78 5.65
CA SER A 112 -18.66 -0.95 6.64
C SER A 112 -19.84 -0.01 6.35
N ALA A 113 -19.56 1.26 6.04
CA ALA A 113 -20.56 2.23 5.63
C ALA A 113 -21.26 1.80 4.33
N ALA A 114 -20.50 1.34 3.33
CA ALA A 114 -21.05 0.93 2.03
C ALA A 114 -22.05 -0.24 2.16
N VAL A 115 -21.72 -1.24 3.01
CA VAL A 115 -22.64 -2.37 3.28
C VAL A 115 -23.97 -1.88 3.85
N ILE A 116 -23.94 -1.01 4.87
CA ILE A 116 -25.15 -0.48 5.50
C ILE A 116 -25.96 0.40 4.52
N CYS A 117 -25.28 1.17 3.68
CA CYS A 117 -25.88 1.99 2.63
C CYS A 117 -26.31 1.17 1.40
N LYS A 118 -26.12 -0.15 1.39
CA LYS A 118 -26.48 -1.07 0.28
C LYS A 118 -25.79 -0.71 -1.04
N ILE A 119 -24.53 -0.29 -0.96
CA ILE A 119 -23.70 0.05 -2.10
C ILE A 119 -22.75 -1.12 -2.37
N PRO A 120 -22.73 -1.71 -3.58
CA PRO A 120 -21.79 -2.77 -3.91
C PRO A 120 -20.34 -2.27 -3.83
N ILE A 121 -19.44 -3.13 -3.36
CA ILE A 121 -18.02 -2.85 -3.19
C ILE A 121 -17.22 -3.66 -4.21
N ALA A 122 -16.24 -3.03 -4.84
CA ALA A 122 -15.16 -3.66 -5.59
C ALA A 122 -13.88 -3.56 -4.77
N HIS A 123 -13.38 -4.70 -4.26
CA HIS A 123 -12.18 -4.77 -3.42
C HIS A 123 -10.97 -5.16 -4.24
N ILE A 124 -9.93 -4.35 -4.17
CA ILE A 124 -8.65 -4.54 -4.85
C ILE A 124 -7.61 -4.98 -3.82
N HIS A 125 -6.76 -5.96 -4.16
CA HIS A 125 -5.74 -6.58 -3.31
C HIS A 125 -6.31 -7.41 -2.15
N GLY A 126 -7.53 -7.95 -2.30
CA GLY A 126 -8.07 -8.98 -1.40
C GLY A 126 -7.26 -10.29 -1.45
N GLY A 127 -7.32 -11.08 -0.37
CA GLY A 127 -6.68 -12.41 -0.28
C GLY A 127 -5.18 -12.40 0.03
N GLU A 128 -4.52 -11.24 0.08
CA GLU A 128 -3.15 -11.12 0.55
C GLU A 128 -3.07 -11.38 2.06
N LEU A 129 -1.88 -11.68 2.58
CA LEU A 129 -1.65 -11.89 4.01
C LEU A 129 -0.69 -10.83 4.57
N THR A 130 -0.93 -10.45 5.82
CA THR A 130 -0.07 -9.57 6.60
C THR A 130 -0.10 -10.03 8.06
N GLN A 131 0.40 -11.25 8.31
CA GLN A 131 0.21 -11.96 9.58
C GLN A 131 0.71 -11.20 10.82
N GLY A 132 1.65 -10.28 10.67
CA GLY A 132 2.18 -9.46 11.76
C GLY A 132 1.36 -8.19 12.08
N ALA A 133 0.20 -7.97 11.45
CA ALA A 133 -0.61 -6.78 11.61
C ALA A 133 -2.12 -7.10 11.70
N TYR A 134 -2.87 -6.28 12.40
CA TYR A 134 -4.35 -6.40 12.48
C TYR A 134 -5.03 -6.09 11.14
N ASP A 135 -4.35 -5.45 10.21
CA ASP A 135 -4.78 -5.20 8.83
C ASP A 135 -5.22 -6.48 8.11
N ASP A 136 -4.61 -7.62 8.46
CA ASP A 136 -4.96 -8.91 7.88
C ASP A 136 -6.44 -9.27 8.12
N CYS A 137 -6.92 -9.08 9.35
CA CYS A 137 -8.33 -9.28 9.69
C CYS A 137 -9.24 -8.30 8.97
N MET A 138 -8.82 -7.03 8.86
CA MET A 138 -9.58 -5.99 8.15
C MET A 138 -9.68 -6.31 6.66
N ARG A 139 -8.59 -6.74 6.01
CA ARG A 139 -8.59 -7.16 4.60
C ARG A 139 -9.60 -8.26 4.34
N HIS A 140 -9.57 -9.31 5.15
CA HIS A 140 -10.52 -10.41 4.99
C HIS A 140 -11.96 -9.99 5.30
N GLY A 141 -12.16 -9.08 6.25
CA GLY A 141 -13.46 -8.45 6.52
C GLY A 141 -13.98 -7.65 5.31
N ILE A 142 -13.14 -6.80 4.70
CA ILE A 142 -13.48 -6.05 3.49
C ILE A 142 -13.81 -7.02 2.33
N THR A 143 -13.02 -8.08 2.18
CA THR A 143 -13.31 -9.13 1.19
C THR A 143 -14.72 -9.69 1.39
N LYS A 144 -15.10 -10.06 2.62
CA LYS A 144 -16.46 -10.60 2.88
C LYS A 144 -17.58 -9.59 2.63
N MET A 145 -17.32 -8.31 2.81
CA MET A 145 -18.26 -7.23 2.53
C MET A 145 -18.39 -6.90 1.05
N SER A 146 -17.45 -7.34 0.22
CA SER A 146 -17.33 -6.90 -1.19
C SER A 146 -18.11 -7.79 -2.16
N TYR A 147 -18.54 -7.20 -3.28
CA TYR A 147 -19.26 -7.86 -4.37
C TYR A 147 -18.33 -8.36 -5.47
N LEU A 148 -17.33 -7.56 -5.86
CA LEU A 148 -16.27 -7.92 -6.81
C LEU A 148 -14.92 -7.93 -6.12
N HIS A 149 -14.04 -8.82 -6.55
CA HIS A 149 -12.72 -9.02 -5.94
C HIS A 149 -11.64 -9.04 -7.01
N PHE A 150 -10.67 -8.15 -6.88
CA PHE A 150 -9.53 -8.00 -7.79
C PHE A 150 -8.25 -8.33 -7.04
N THR A 151 -7.73 -9.51 -7.27
CA THR A 151 -6.55 -10.03 -6.59
C THR A 151 -5.29 -9.81 -7.42
N SER A 152 -4.14 -9.74 -6.75
CA SER A 152 -2.86 -9.49 -7.39
C SER A 152 -2.14 -10.75 -7.87
N THR A 153 -2.60 -11.93 -7.43
CA THR A 153 -2.06 -13.23 -7.88
C THR A 153 -3.15 -14.31 -7.91
N GLU A 154 -2.87 -15.45 -8.57
CA GLU A 154 -3.81 -16.58 -8.62
C GLU A 154 -3.97 -17.26 -7.24
N GLU A 155 -2.93 -17.30 -6.42
CA GLU A 155 -3.01 -17.85 -5.06
C GLU A 155 -3.93 -17.02 -4.18
N TYR A 156 -3.89 -15.70 -4.32
CA TYR A 156 -4.80 -14.82 -3.59
C TYR A 156 -6.23 -14.93 -4.12
N ARG A 157 -6.41 -15.17 -5.42
CA ARG A 157 -7.72 -15.50 -6.00
C ARG A 157 -8.30 -16.74 -5.35
N LYS A 158 -7.53 -17.83 -5.26
CA LYS A 158 -7.94 -19.08 -4.58
C LYS A 158 -8.32 -18.83 -3.12
N ARG A 159 -7.56 -17.99 -2.40
CA ARG A 159 -7.83 -17.65 -1.01
C ARG A 159 -9.13 -16.87 -0.84
N VAL A 160 -9.44 -15.92 -1.73
CA VAL A 160 -10.71 -15.19 -1.71
C VAL A 160 -11.88 -16.16 -1.96
N ILE A 161 -11.75 -17.10 -2.89
CA ILE A 161 -12.74 -18.15 -3.11
C ILE A 161 -12.88 -19.04 -1.86
N GLN A 162 -11.77 -19.40 -1.21
CA GLN A 162 -11.76 -20.16 0.05
C GLN A 162 -12.51 -19.45 1.18
N LEU A 163 -12.59 -18.12 1.17
CA LEU A 163 -13.40 -17.32 2.10
C LEU A 163 -14.90 -17.38 1.77
N GLY A 164 -15.33 -18.17 0.78
CA GLY A 164 -16.73 -18.36 0.39
C GLY A 164 -17.21 -17.32 -0.64
N GLU A 165 -16.30 -16.72 -1.40
CA GLU A 165 -16.67 -15.83 -2.51
C GLU A 165 -16.75 -16.62 -3.82
N SER A 166 -17.81 -16.35 -4.63
CA SER A 166 -18.02 -17.04 -5.90
C SER A 166 -16.86 -16.83 -6.88
N PRO A 167 -16.32 -17.88 -7.52
CA PRO A 167 -15.25 -17.78 -8.50
C PRO A 167 -15.54 -16.79 -9.64
N ASP A 168 -16.82 -16.59 -9.99
CA ASP A 168 -17.27 -15.69 -11.06
C ASP A 168 -17.13 -14.21 -10.69
N ARG A 169 -16.88 -13.90 -9.43
CA ARG A 169 -16.70 -12.54 -8.90
C ARG A 169 -15.27 -12.26 -8.45
N VAL A 170 -14.35 -13.22 -8.60
CA VAL A 170 -12.95 -13.11 -8.16
C VAL A 170 -12.02 -13.19 -9.37
N PHE A 171 -11.29 -12.12 -9.62
CA PHE A 171 -10.46 -11.94 -10.80
C PHE A 171 -8.99 -11.70 -10.41
N ASN A 172 -8.07 -12.47 -10.97
CA ASN A 172 -6.64 -12.16 -10.88
C ASN A 172 -6.30 -11.13 -11.95
N VAL A 173 -5.97 -9.91 -11.52
CA VAL A 173 -5.68 -8.77 -12.40
C VAL A 173 -4.23 -8.28 -12.30
N GLY A 174 -3.46 -8.79 -11.33
CA GLY A 174 -2.14 -8.28 -10.99
C GLY A 174 -2.18 -7.08 -10.03
N ALA A 175 -1.02 -6.55 -9.67
CA ALA A 175 -0.91 -5.43 -8.74
C ALA A 175 -0.91 -4.08 -9.47
N LEU A 176 -1.72 -3.13 -9.00
CA LEU A 176 -1.79 -1.76 -9.53
C LEU A 176 -0.44 -1.03 -9.48
N GLY A 177 0.37 -1.29 -8.44
CA GLY A 177 1.70 -0.68 -8.31
C GLY A 177 2.63 -0.99 -9.48
N ILE A 178 2.54 -2.18 -10.06
CA ILE A 178 3.33 -2.55 -11.25
C ILE A 178 2.86 -1.78 -12.48
N GLU A 179 1.55 -1.63 -12.66
CA GLU A 179 1.02 -0.82 -13.76
C GLU A 179 1.45 0.65 -13.63
N GLN A 180 1.42 1.19 -12.41
CA GLN A 180 1.90 2.54 -12.13
C GLN A 180 3.37 2.72 -12.52
N ILE A 181 4.26 1.80 -12.11
CA ILE A 181 5.68 1.83 -12.47
C ILE A 181 5.85 1.92 -13.99
N LYS A 182 5.09 1.12 -14.74
CA LYS A 182 5.15 1.09 -16.21
C LYS A 182 4.62 2.36 -16.88
N CYS A 183 3.72 3.09 -16.22
CA CYS A 183 3.11 4.32 -16.74
C CYS A 183 3.90 5.59 -16.39
N LEU A 184 4.75 5.55 -15.35
CA LEU A 184 5.48 6.72 -14.89
C LEU A 184 6.79 6.94 -15.65
N THR A 185 7.04 8.20 -16.02
CA THR A 185 8.37 8.65 -16.42
C THR A 185 9.16 8.99 -15.17
N LEU A 186 10.07 8.09 -14.78
CA LEU A 186 10.88 8.25 -13.58
C LEU A 186 11.83 9.44 -13.71
N LEU A 187 12.14 10.07 -12.59
CA LEU A 187 13.14 11.13 -12.51
C LEU A 187 14.55 10.54 -12.68
N SER A 188 15.37 11.20 -13.47
CA SER A 188 16.81 10.95 -13.47
C SER A 188 17.42 11.28 -12.09
N LYS A 189 18.59 10.72 -11.78
CA LYS A 189 19.31 11.00 -10.52
C LYS A 189 19.42 12.52 -10.26
N LYS A 190 19.85 13.29 -11.28
CA LYS A 190 19.99 14.76 -11.17
C LYS A 190 18.68 15.47 -10.85
N GLN A 191 17.58 15.08 -11.50
CA GLN A 191 16.27 15.65 -11.24
C GLN A 191 15.77 15.30 -9.84
N LEU A 192 16.00 14.06 -9.39
CA LEU A 192 15.64 13.64 -8.04
C LEU A 192 16.45 14.41 -6.99
N GLU A 193 17.76 14.52 -7.13
CA GLU A 193 18.62 15.31 -6.25
C GLU A 193 18.20 16.78 -6.17
N GLN A 194 17.84 17.38 -7.32
CA GLN A 194 17.30 18.74 -7.37
C GLN A 194 15.97 18.85 -6.60
N SER A 195 15.07 17.87 -6.77
CA SER A 195 13.76 17.89 -6.12
C SER A 195 13.84 17.65 -4.60
N LEU A 196 14.92 17.01 -4.14
CA LEU A 196 15.18 16.71 -2.73
C LEU A 196 16.14 17.72 -2.08
N HIS A 197 16.72 18.63 -2.88
CA HIS A 197 17.75 19.58 -2.45
C HIS A 197 18.94 18.93 -1.75
N THR A 198 19.29 17.69 -2.17
CA THR A 198 20.39 16.93 -1.57
C THR A 198 21.03 16.00 -2.60
N ALA A 199 22.33 15.73 -2.42
CA ALA A 199 23.02 14.70 -3.20
C ALA A 199 22.62 13.30 -2.72
N LEU A 200 22.62 12.34 -3.64
CA LEU A 200 22.32 10.94 -3.38
C LEU A 200 23.55 10.07 -3.75
N PRO A 201 24.52 9.93 -2.84
CA PRO A 201 25.70 9.09 -3.07
C PRO A 201 25.31 7.62 -3.33
N SER A 202 26.18 6.91 -4.04
CA SER A 202 26.03 5.45 -4.26
C SER A 202 27.12 4.71 -3.51
N PRO A 203 26.83 3.53 -2.93
CA PRO A 203 25.56 2.81 -3.00
C PRO A 203 24.47 3.42 -2.13
N LEU A 204 23.21 3.35 -2.61
CA LEU A 204 22.03 3.93 -2.00
C LEU A 204 21.08 2.82 -1.49
N SER A 205 20.54 2.98 -0.28
CA SER A 205 19.44 2.15 0.21
C SER A 205 18.18 2.97 0.48
N LEU A 206 17.03 2.38 0.21
CA LEU A 206 15.71 2.91 0.56
C LEU A 206 15.17 2.11 1.75
N VAL A 207 14.91 2.79 2.86
CA VAL A 207 14.37 2.18 4.07
C VAL A 207 12.93 2.62 4.30
N THR A 208 12.02 1.64 4.34
CA THR A 208 10.61 1.84 4.71
C THR A 208 10.21 0.81 5.76
N TYR A 209 9.99 1.26 6.99
CA TYR A 209 9.69 0.39 8.12
C TYR A 209 8.43 0.84 8.85
N HIS A 210 7.58 -0.12 9.18
CA HIS A 210 6.36 0.08 9.94
C HIS A 210 6.36 -0.84 11.16
N PRO A 211 5.85 -0.41 12.33
CA PRO A 211 5.67 -1.31 13.46
C PRO A 211 4.81 -2.51 13.09
N ALA A 212 5.19 -3.70 13.55
CA ALA A 212 4.32 -4.87 13.50
C ALA A 212 3.33 -4.76 14.67
N THR A 213 2.07 -4.43 14.37
CA THR A 213 1.06 -4.04 15.37
C THR A 213 0.65 -5.17 16.32
N LEU A 214 0.89 -6.42 15.95
CA LEU A 214 0.67 -7.60 16.78
C LEU A 214 1.93 -8.09 17.50
N ASP A 215 3.07 -7.46 17.29
CA ASP A 215 4.31 -7.80 17.98
C ASP A 215 4.24 -7.32 19.44
N PRO A 216 4.59 -8.15 20.44
CA PRO A 216 4.58 -7.76 21.86
C PRO A 216 5.65 -6.72 22.23
N PHE A 217 6.66 -6.54 21.38
CA PHE A 217 7.71 -5.55 21.61
C PHE A 217 7.27 -4.15 21.20
N SER A 218 7.77 -3.14 21.92
CA SER A 218 7.55 -1.74 21.57
C SER A 218 8.14 -1.43 20.19
N ALA A 219 7.59 -0.43 19.50
CA ALA A 219 8.08 0.03 18.19
C ALA A 219 9.58 0.37 18.24
N LYS A 220 10.07 0.92 19.37
CA LYS A 220 11.48 1.17 19.61
C LYS A 220 12.31 -0.13 19.56
N ASN A 221 11.89 -1.17 20.27
CA ASN A 221 12.64 -2.43 20.32
C ASN A 221 12.59 -3.18 18.98
N GLN A 222 11.53 -3.00 18.19
CA GLN A 222 11.44 -3.56 16.85
C GLN A 222 12.37 -2.86 15.87
N PHE A 223 12.58 -1.55 15.99
CA PHE A 223 13.31 -0.75 15.01
C PHE A 223 14.80 -0.54 15.34
N GLN A 224 15.18 -0.50 16.62
CA GLN A 224 16.57 -0.28 17.04
C GLN A 224 17.57 -1.24 16.39
N PRO A 225 17.28 -2.57 16.27
CA PRO A 225 18.23 -3.50 15.63
C PRO A 225 18.54 -3.17 14.16
N LEU A 226 17.63 -2.52 13.44
CA LEU A 226 17.92 -2.06 12.08
C LEU A 226 18.93 -0.93 12.08
N LEU A 227 18.79 0.04 12.98
CA LEU A 227 19.76 1.14 13.12
C LEU A 227 21.15 0.62 13.50
N ASP A 228 21.21 -0.31 14.46
CA ASP A 228 22.45 -0.97 14.89
C ASP A 228 23.11 -1.77 13.73
N ALA A 229 22.30 -2.38 12.86
CA ALA A 229 22.81 -3.09 11.68
C ALA A 229 23.38 -2.12 10.64
N LEU A 230 22.72 -0.98 10.40
CA LEU A 230 23.14 0.04 9.43
C LEU A 230 24.51 0.69 9.82
N ASP A 231 24.85 0.72 11.09
CA ASP A 231 26.17 1.21 11.56
C ASP A 231 27.33 0.38 11.04
N SER A 232 27.07 -0.87 10.59
CA SER A 232 28.08 -1.73 9.99
C SER A 232 28.33 -1.44 8.49
N PHE A 233 27.57 -0.52 7.88
CA PHE A 233 27.64 -0.17 6.46
C PHE A 233 27.82 1.35 6.27
N PRO A 234 28.94 1.93 6.72
CA PRO A 234 29.14 3.38 6.66
C PRO A 234 29.21 3.94 5.23
N GLU A 235 29.51 3.09 4.24
CA GLU A 235 29.53 3.45 2.83
C GLU A 235 28.12 3.54 2.19
N LEU A 236 27.10 2.99 2.86
CA LEU A 236 25.74 2.94 2.34
C LEU A 236 24.99 4.22 2.68
N PHE A 237 24.65 5.00 1.66
CA PHE A 237 23.78 6.16 1.85
C PHE A 237 22.33 5.69 2.02
N THR A 238 21.73 5.98 3.17
CA THR A 238 20.41 5.46 3.55
C THR A 238 19.35 6.56 3.52
N VAL A 239 18.31 6.38 2.74
CA VAL A 239 17.13 7.25 2.75
C VAL A 239 15.99 6.57 3.49
N PHE A 240 15.59 7.15 4.59
CA PHE A 240 14.43 6.73 5.38
C PHE A 240 13.17 7.43 4.88
N THR A 241 12.09 6.67 4.74
CA THR A 241 10.74 7.21 4.53
C THR A 241 9.91 7.06 5.79
N GLY A 242 8.99 7.99 6.01
CA GLY A 242 8.14 7.96 7.20
C GLY A 242 7.30 6.70 7.32
N SER A 243 7.15 6.23 8.56
CA SER A 243 6.21 5.17 8.90
C SER A 243 4.76 5.65 8.75
N ASN A 244 3.84 4.72 8.52
CA ASN A 244 2.40 5.01 8.49
C ASN A 244 1.88 5.51 9.86
N ALA A 245 0.63 6.00 9.89
CA ALA A 245 -0.09 6.42 11.09
C ALA A 245 -0.59 5.24 11.95
N ASP A 246 0.06 4.07 11.85
CA ASP A 246 -0.25 2.90 12.66
C ASP A 246 0.30 3.05 14.09
N THR A 247 -0.20 2.21 15.01
CA THR A 247 0.25 2.22 16.41
C THR A 247 1.78 2.14 16.51
N GLY A 248 2.40 3.14 17.13
CA GLY A 248 3.85 3.24 17.31
C GLY A 248 4.61 3.84 16.12
N GLY A 249 3.92 4.24 15.03
CA GLY A 249 4.55 4.83 13.84
C GLY A 249 5.30 6.13 14.15
N ASN A 250 4.75 6.99 15.00
CA ASN A 250 5.41 8.22 15.44
C ASN A 250 6.74 7.96 16.14
N GLN A 251 6.82 6.92 17.00
CA GLN A 251 8.06 6.56 17.69
C GLN A 251 9.15 6.12 16.71
N VAL A 252 8.80 5.35 15.67
CA VAL A 252 9.73 4.96 14.62
C VAL A 252 10.23 6.19 13.84
N ASN A 253 9.34 7.11 13.50
CA ASN A 253 9.71 8.36 12.82
C ASN A 253 10.68 9.21 13.65
N GLU A 254 10.44 9.36 14.94
CA GLU A 254 11.36 10.07 15.86
C GLU A 254 12.74 9.43 15.91
N MET A 255 12.81 8.08 15.91
CA MET A 255 14.08 7.36 15.89
C MET A 255 14.83 7.57 14.56
N MET A 256 14.14 7.52 13.42
CA MET A 256 14.73 7.81 12.09
C MET A 256 15.29 9.24 12.04
N ILE A 257 14.55 10.22 12.54
CA ILE A 257 14.97 11.63 12.60
C ILE A 257 16.20 11.78 13.50
N SER A 258 16.19 11.14 14.68
CA SER A 258 17.31 11.18 15.62
C SER A 258 18.57 10.58 15.01
N TYR A 259 18.46 9.42 14.37
CA TYR A 259 19.56 8.74 13.70
C TYR A 259 20.10 9.57 12.53
N THR A 260 19.24 10.18 11.74
CA THR A 260 19.66 11.07 10.64
C THR A 260 20.44 12.29 11.14
N ARG A 261 20.04 12.86 12.28
CA ARG A 261 20.79 13.96 12.90
C ARG A 261 22.18 13.56 13.39
N GLN A 262 22.36 12.29 13.75
CA GLN A 262 23.66 11.77 14.20
C GLN A 262 24.57 11.38 13.02
N HIS A 263 23.99 11.07 11.86
CA HIS A 263 24.69 10.61 10.66
C HIS A 263 24.30 11.39 9.41
N PRO A 264 24.37 12.74 9.41
CA PRO A 264 23.88 13.58 8.33
C PRO A 264 24.64 13.38 7.00
N GLU A 265 25.87 12.87 7.07
CA GLU A 265 26.73 12.61 5.91
C GLU A 265 26.30 11.39 5.07
N ARG A 266 25.58 10.44 5.69
CA ARG A 266 25.21 9.16 5.05
C ARG A 266 23.73 8.81 5.18
N THR A 267 22.90 9.71 5.72
CA THR A 267 21.47 9.44 5.90
C THR A 267 20.60 10.64 5.56
N LEU A 268 19.38 10.36 5.13
CA LEU A 268 18.37 11.35 4.86
C LEU A 268 17.01 10.82 5.35
N PHE A 269 16.24 11.63 6.05
CA PHE A 269 14.86 11.32 6.41
C PHE A 269 13.91 12.20 5.63
N ILE A 270 12.92 11.57 4.98
CA ILE A 270 11.82 12.26 4.29
C ILE A 270 10.51 11.61 4.71
N SER A 271 9.64 12.37 5.35
CA SER A 271 8.37 11.85 5.88
C SER A 271 7.50 11.28 4.76
N SER A 272 7.48 11.90 3.60
CA SER A 272 6.76 11.42 2.42
C SER A 272 7.40 11.90 1.12
N LEU A 273 7.71 10.99 0.22
CA LEU A 273 8.32 11.27 -1.07
C LEU A 273 7.31 11.51 -2.20
N GLY A 274 6.07 11.05 -2.02
CA GLY A 274 5.16 10.88 -3.12
C GLY A 274 5.57 9.75 -4.06
N SER A 275 4.64 9.31 -4.85
CA SER A 275 4.83 8.14 -5.70
C SER A 275 5.99 8.29 -6.69
N LEU A 276 6.06 9.39 -7.43
CA LEU A 276 7.09 9.60 -8.44
C LEU A 276 8.50 9.62 -7.85
N ARG A 277 8.74 10.39 -6.78
CA ARG A 277 10.06 10.47 -6.15
C ARG A 277 10.43 9.16 -5.45
N TYR A 278 9.44 8.49 -4.80
CA TYR A 278 9.64 7.21 -4.14
C TYR A 278 10.09 6.11 -5.13
N LEU A 279 9.37 5.95 -6.23
CA LEU A 279 9.70 4.97 -7.27
C LEU A 279 11.00 5.32 -8.01
N SER A 280 11.26 6.62 -8.23
CA SER A 280 12.54 7.08 -8.81
C SER A 280 13.72 6.79 -7.87
N LEU A 281 13.55 7.00 -6.56
CA LEU A 281 14.55 6.69 -5.56
C LEU A 281 14.79 5.18 -5.47
N MET A 282 13.71 4.39 -5.48
CA MET A 282 13.78 2.93 -5.50
C MET A 282 14.59 2.46 -6.72
N ASN A 283 14.30 2.97 -7.92
CA ASN A 283 15.03 2.63 -9.15
C ASN A 283 16.53 2.96 -9.10
N LEU A 284 16.93 3.94 -8.27
CA LEU A 284 18.34 4.31 -8.08
C LEU A 284 19.01 3.57 -6.91
N SER A 285 18.22 2.84 -6.11
CA SER A 285 18.70 2.16 -4.92
C SER A 285 19.44 0.86 -5.28
N ARG A 286 20.46 0.51 -4.50
CA ARG A 286 21.14 -0.79 -4.55
C ARG A 286 20.27 -1.89 -3.93
N LEU A 287 19.50 -1.53 -2.88
CA LEU A 287 18.61 -2.42 -2.17
C LEU A 287 17.51 -1.64 -1.46
N VAL A 288 16.41 -2.33 -1.17
CA VAL A 288 15.33 -1.87 -0.27
C VAL A 288 15.45 -2.60 1.05
N ILE A 289 15.25 -1.91 2.18
CA ILE A 289 15.34 -2.50 3.52
C ILE A 289 14.08 -2.15 4.30
N GLY A 290 13.51 -3.08 5.02
CA GLY A 290 12.40 -2.85 5.93
C GLY A 290 11.34 -3.93 5.91
N ASN A 291 10.09 -3.56 6.11
CA ASN A 291 8.97 -4.48 6.15
C ASN A 291 7.73 -3.91 5.44
N SER A 292 7.94 -3.02 4.49
CA SER A 292 6.88 -2.50 3.62
C SER A 292 6.54 -3.49 2.52
N SER A 293 5.28 -3.54 2.12
CA SER A 293 4.84 -4.33 0.97
C SER A 293 5.48 -3.89 -0.35
N SER A 294 5.92 -2.63 -0.44
CA SER A 294 6.56 -2.10 -1.66
C SER A 294 7.87 -2.84 -2.01
N GLY A 295 8.61 -3.32 -1.00
CA GLY A 295 9.78 -4.17 -1.20
C GLY A 295 9.47 -5.53 -1.84
N ILE A 296 8.24 -6.01 -1.69
CA ILE A 296 7.79 -7.28 -2.27
C ILE A 296 7.09 -7.08 -3.61
N LEU A 297 6.28 -6.04 -3.73
CA LEU A 297 5.44 -5.79 -4.91
C LEU A 297 6.19 -5.01 -6.00
N GLU A 298 6.85 -3.90 -5.61
CA GLU A 298 7.39 -2.89 -6.54
C GLU A 298 8.88 -3.06 -6.80
N ALA A 299 9.70 -3.31 -5.77
CA ALA A 299 11.16 -3.45 -5.92
C ALA A 299 11.59 -4.50 -6.97
N PRO A 300 10.90 -5.66 -7.12
CA PRO A 300 11.23 -6.63 -8.15
C PRO A 300 11.06 -6.10 -9.58
N ALA A 301 10.15 -5.14 -9.81
CA ALA A 301 9.98 -4.51 -11.11
C ALA A 301 11.21 -3.66 -11.54
N PHE A 302 11.99 -3.22 -10.56
CA PHE A 302 13.27 -2.51 -10.78
C PHE A 302 14.48 -3.44 -10.70
N GLN A 303 14.26 -4.75 -10.54
CA GLN A 303 15.34 -5.74 -10.40
C GLN A 303 16.26 -5.44 -9.19
N ILE A 304 15.68 -5.02 -8.07
CA ILE A 304 16.38 -4.61 -6.86
C ILE A 304 16.07 -5.59 -5.73
N PRO A 305 17.08 -6.08 -4.98
CA PRO A 305 16.87 -6.95 -3.83
C PRO A 305 16.22 -6.19 -2.67
N THR A 306 15.41 -6.91 -1.92
CA THR A 306 14.77 -6.42 -0.69
C THR A 306 15.22 -7.24 0.51
N VAL A 307 15.64 -6.56 1.57
CA VAL A 307 15.81 -7.16 2.91
C VAL A 307 14.49 -6.96 3.67
N ASP A 308 13.73 -8.05 3.80
CA ASP A 308 12.42 -8.06 4.47
C ASP A 308 12.59 -8.52 5.93
N ILE A 309 12.35 -7.59 6.88
CA ILE A 309 12.66 -7.76 8.29
C ILE A 309 11.43 -8.21 9.08
N GLY A 310 11.57 -9.32 9.79
CA GLY A 310 10.56 -9.81 10.72
C GLY A 310 9.38 -10.49 10.05
N LEU A 311 8.23 -10.49 10.73
CA LEU A 311 7.08 -11.30 10.35
C LEU A 311 5.93 -10.50 9.72
N ARG A 312 6.03 -9.17 9.62
CA ARG A 312 4.94 -8.32 9.14
C ARG A 312 4.44 -8.75 7.75
N GLN A 313 5.35 -9.14 6.86
CA GLN A 313 5.03 -9.60 5.51
C GLN A 313 4.97 -11.14 5.38
N GLN A 314 4.89 -11.85 6.51
CA GLN A 314 4.78 -13.30 6.49
C GLN A 314 3.45 -13.72 5.83
N GLY A 315 3.51 -14.79 5.04
CA GLY A 315 2.37 -15.31 4.29
C GLY A 315 2.18 -14.65 2.92
N ARG A 316 2.87 -13.55 2.60
CA ARG A 316 2.88 -13.00 1.24
C ARG A 316 3.74 -13.86 0.31
N ILE A 317 3.33 -13.92 -0.94
CA ILE A 317 4.15 -14.50 -2.01
C ILE A 317 5.34 -13.58 -2.21
N LYS A 318 6.54 -14.12 -1.99
CA LYS A 318 7.79 -13.35 -2.10
C LYS A 318 8.51 -13.74 -3.38
N PRO A 319 8.85 -12.76 -4.24
CA PRO A 319 9.79 -12.98 -5.32
C PRO A 319 11.17 -13.42 -4.80
N ASP A 320 11.98 -14.01 -5.67
CA ASP A 320 13.35 -14.44 -5.36
C ASP A 320 14.32 -13.28 -5.08
N SER A 321 13.92 -12.04 -5.37
CA SER A 321 14.61 -10.82 -4.95
C SER A 321 14.50 -10.52 -3.45
N VAL A 322 13.60 -11.19 -2.71
CA VAL A 322 13.32 -10.89 -1.29
C VAL A 322 14.11 -11.79 -0.36
N ILE A 323 15.00 -11.20 0.40
CA ILE A 323 15.80 -11.85 1.44
C ILE A 323 15.10 -11.60 2.78
N SER A 324 14.39 -12.60 3.28
CA SER A 324 13.73 -12.50 4.60
C SER A 324 14.72 -12.75 5.72
N CYS A 325 14.65 -11.94 6.77
CA CYS A 325 15.52 -12.10 7.95
C CYS A 325 14.75 -11.91 9.26
N GLY A 326 15.36 -12.37 10.35
CA GLY A 326 14.87 -12.10 11.71
C GLY A 326 15.11 -10.65 12.13
N THR A 327 14.63 -10.30 13.31
CA THR A 327 14.61 -8.94 13.85
C THR A 327 15.88 -8.55 14.64
N THR A 328 16.89 -9.44 14.77
CA THR A 328 18.15 -9.08 15.44
C THR A 328 19.08 -8.31 14.52
N ALA A 329 19.90 -7.42 15.08
CA ALA A 329 20.88 -6.65 14.30
C ALA A 329 21.84 -7.56 13.48
N GLU A 330 22.20 -8.72 14.00
CA GLU A 330 23.06 -9.69 13.32
C GLU A 330 22.37 -10.28 12.08
N ASN A 331 21.10 -10.70 12.22
CA ASN A 331 20.32 -11.24 11.09
C ASN A 331 20.13 -10.20 9.99
N ILE A 332 19.81 -8.96 10.39
CA ILE A 332 19.63 -7.84 9.45
C ILE A 332 20.96 -7.53 8.75
N ARG A 333 22.06 -7.46 9.48
CA ARG A 333 23.41 -7.23 8.90
C ARG A 333 23.78 -8.31 7.88
N THR A 334 23.54 -9.56 8.21
CA THR A 334 23.79 -10.69 7.31
C THR A 334 22.97 -10.56 6.02
N ALA A 335 21.68 -10.24 6.14
CA ALA A 335 20.80 -10.06 4.99
C ALA A 335 21.19 -8.85 4.12
N ILE A 336 21.58 -7.73 4.73
CA ILE A 336 22.09 -6.56 3.99
C ILE A 336 23.38 -6.94 3.25
N SER A 337 24.34 -7.62 3.89
CA SER A 337 25.56 -8.09 3.23
C SER A 337 25.26 -9.02 2.05
N GLN A 338 24.30 -9.92 2.21
CA GLN A 338 23.85 -10.80 1.14
C GLN A 338 23.27 -10.02 -0.04
N ALA A 339 22.38 -9.05 0.22
CA ALA A 339 21.79 -8.19 -0.80
C ALA A 339 22.82 -7.34 -1.55
N MET A 340 23.80 -6.79 -0.80
CA MET A 340 24.88 -5.98 -1.38
C MET A 340 25.80 -6.78 -2.31
N ASN A 341 25.98 -8.07 -2.05
CA ASN A 341 26.85 -8.95 -2.82
C ASN A 341 26.17 -9.62 -4.04
N LEU A 342 24.84 -9.46 -4.22
CA LEU A 342 24.16 -9.99 -5.38
C LEU A 342 24.67 -9.33 -6.68
N ASP A 343 24.97 -10.14 -7.69
CA ASP A 343 25.26 -9.65 -9.03
C ASP A 343 23.96 -9.35 -9.80
N LEU A 344 23.52 -8.10 -9.73
CA LEU A 344 22.28 -7.65 -10.38
C LEU A 344 22.35 -7.63 -11.91
N LYS A 345 23.53 -7.82 -12.51
CA LYS A 345 23.67 -7.85 -13.97
C LYS A 345 23.42 -9.24 -14.55
N SER A 346 23.71 -10.28 -13.79
CA SER A 346 23.56 -11.67 -14.21
C SER A 346 22.26 -12.32 -13.75
N HIS A 347 21.50 -11.65 -12.86
CA HIS A 347 20.29 -12.19 -12.28
C HIS A 347 19.06 -11.36 -12.68
N THR A 348 17.99 -12.05 -13.07
CA THR A 348 16.68 -11.43 -13.37
C THR A 348 15.66 -11.99 -12.40
N PHE A 349 15.08 -11.10 -11.58
CA PHE A 349 14.06 -11.47 -10.61
C PHE A 349 12.69 -11.58 -11.27
N ASN A 350 11.98 -12.68 -10.99
CA ASN A 350 10.60 -12.86 -11.42
C ASN A 350 9.65 -12.12 -10.48
N ASN A 351 8.70 -11.35 -11.04
CA ASN A 351 7.68 -10.68 -10.26
C ASN A 351 6.30 -11.35 -10.46
N PRO A 352 5.79 -12.12 -9.49
CA PRO A 352 4.51 -12.82 -9.60
C PRO A 352 3.30 -11.87 -9.64
N TYR A 353 3.50 -10.61 -9.32
CA TYR A 353 2.47 -9.56 -9.29
C TYR A 353 2.34 -8.82 -10.63
N ASP A 354 3.23 -9.11 -11.58
CA ASP A 354 3.24 -8.44 -12.89
C ASP A 354 2.16 -9.03 -13.81
N CYS A 355 1.15 -8.22 -14.08
CA CYS A 355 0.10 -8.55 -15.03
C CYS A 355 -0.22 -7.29 -15.86
N PRO A 356 -0.15 -7.35 -17.20
CA PRO A 356 -0.38 -6.18 -18.03
C PRO A 356 -1.85 -5.76 -18.03
N GLY A 357 -2.11 -4.44 -17.98
CA GLY A 357 -3.44 -3.85 -18.11
C GLY A 357 -4.36 -4.08 -16.90
N THR A 358 -3.82 -4.03 -15.70
CA THR A 358 -4.55 -4.25 -14.44
C THR A 358 -5.79 -3.37 -14.33
N SER A 359 -5.66 -2.05 -14.46
CA SER A 359 -6.79 -1.12 -14.34
C SER A 359 -7.85 -1.33 -15.43
N GLN A 360 -7.42 -1.61 -16.67
CA GLN A 360 -8.37 -1.88 -17.75
C GLN A 360 -9.17 -3.17 -17.51
N LYS A 361 -8.54 -4.23 -16.97
CA LYS A 361 -9.22 -5.47 -16.58
C LYS A 361 -10.25 -5.22 -15.48
N ILE A 362 -9.89 -4.44 -14.45
CA ILE A 362 -10.80 -4.04 -13.38
C ILE A 362 -12.05 -3.35 -13.96
N LEU A 363 -11.87 -2.33 -14.81
CA LEU A 363 -12.98 -1.59 -15.39
C LEU A 363 -13.86 -2.46 -16.32
N THR A 364 -13.25 -3.36 -17.07
CA THR A 364 -13.99 -4.32 -17.91
C THR A 364 -14.88 -5.22 -17.06
N CYS A 365 -14.36 -5.80 -15.97
CA CYS A 365 -15.13 -6.64 -15.06
C CYS A 365 -16.26 -5.85 -14.37
N ILE A 366 -16.00 -4.60 -13.96
CA ILE A 366 -17.03 -3.74 -13.36
C ILE A 366 -18.15 -3.47 -14.35
N LYS A 367 -17.84 -3.05 -15.58
CA LYS A 367 -18.85 -2.79 -16.62
C LYS A 367 -19.66 -4.04 -16.94
N GLU A 368 -19.02 -5.20 -17.01
CA GLU A 368 -19.71 -6.46 -17.24
C GLU A 368 -20.64 -6.81 -16.08
N ALA A 369 -20.26 -6.60 -14.83
CA ALA A 369 -21.13 -6.81 -13.68
C ALA A 369 -22.37 -5.91 -13.73
N PHE A 370 -22.25 -4.65 -14.16
CA PHE A 370 -23.39 -3.76 -14.35
C PHE A 370 -24.26 -4.18 -15.54
N ARG A 371 -23.68 -4.71 -16.61
CA ARG A 371 -24.41 -5.21 -17.78
C ARG A 371 -25.25 -6.44 -17.46
N THR A 372 -24.73 -7.34 -16.62
CA THR A 372 -25.41 -8.58 -16.21
C THR A 372 -26.38 -8.37 -15.04
N GLY A 373 -26.27 -7.24 -14.34
CA GLY A 373 -27.05 -6.91 -13.16
C GLY A 373 -26.30 -7.22 -11.86
N ILE A 374 -26.36 -6.28 -10.91
CA ILE A 374 -25.76 -6.44 -9.58
C ILE A 374 -26.85 -6.83 -8.59
N HIS A 375 -26.72 -8.01 -8.00
CA HIS A 375 -27.56 -8.51 -6.91
C HIS A 375 -26.75 -8.53 -5.63
N LEU A 376 -27.15 -7.74 -4.62
CA LEU A 376 -26.40 -7.62 -3.37
C LEU A 376 -26.46 -8.87 -2.48
N GLU A 377 -27.47 -9.70 -2.70
CA GLU A 377 -27.55 -11.02 -2.07
C GLU A 377 -26.40 -11.89 -2.57
N LYS A 378 -25.60 -12.37 -1.64
CA LYS A 378 -24.46 -13.26 -1.92
C LYS A 378 -24.71 -14.59 -1.25
N GLU A 379 -24.66 -15.65 -2.06
CA GLU A 379 -24.55 -17.01 -1.52
C GLU A 379 -23.11 -17.26 -1.07
N PHE A 380 -22.96 -18.03 0.00
CA PHE A 380 -21.65 -18.52 0.41
C PHE A 380 -21.24 -19.64 -0.55
N TYR A 381 -20.06 -19.49 -1.17
CA TYR A 381 -19.53 -20.51 -2.08
C TYR A 381 -18.82 -21.59 -1.27
N ASP A 382 -19.45 -22.77 -1.18
CA ASP A 382 -18.86 -23.94 -0.53
C ASP A 382 -17.87 -24.63 -1.46
N ILE A 383 -16.67 -24.81 -0.98
CA ILE A 383 -15.66 -25.61 -1.67
C ILE A 383 -15.88 -27.06 -1.30
N ASP A 384 -15.87 -27.97 -2.28
CA ASP A 384 -15.93 -29.40 -2.05
C ASP A 384 -14.63 -29.88 -1.38
N TRP A 385 -14.66 -29.97 -0.05
CA TRP A 385 -13.55 -30.45 0.75
C TRP A 385 -13.52 -31.98 0.75
N ARG A 386 -12.60 -32.56 0.02
CA ARG A 386 -12.21 -33.96 0.27
C ARG A 386 -11.14 -33.94 1.37
N LEU A 387 -11.59 -34.08 2.63
CA LEU A 387 -10.73 -34.28 3.78
C LEU A 387 -10.10 -35.70 3.74
#